data_2365ef9a75d260104acee61aba0898b9
#
_entry.id   2365ef9a75d260104acee61aba0898b9
#
_cell.length_a   1.000
_cell.length_b   1.000
_cell.length_c   1.000
_cell.angle_alpha   90.00
_cell.angle_beta   90.00
_cell.angle_gamma   90.00
#
_symmetry.space_group_name_H-M   'P 1'
#
loop_
_entity.id
_entity.type
_entity.pdbx_description
1 polymer ?
#
loop_
_entity_poly.entity_id
_entity_poly.type
_entity_poly.pdbx_seq_one_letter_code
_entity_poly.pdbx_strand_id
1 'polypeptide(L)'
;MYDYMKALQKRFDRQEYPELAEQIEYAHKELLRNMDAAGRKKLLRLLDAQNALLVEAKLMSFTAGFKLAWGMAKELETDGLYSFEQEEEEHICHPAEQEV
;
A
#
# COMPACT_ATOMS: atom_id res chain seq x y z
N MET A 1 12.69 12.12 2.66
CA MET A 1 12.15 11.02 1.84
C MET A 1 10.77 10.58 2.28
N TYR A 2 10.55 10.50 3.57
CA TYR A 2 9.25 10.09 4.07
C TYR A 2 8.12 11.02 3.62
N ASP A 3 8.36 12.33 3.72
CA ASP A 3 7.35 13.29 3.30
C ASP A 3 7.11 13.23 1.81
N TYR A 4 8.15 12.96 1.07
CA TYR A 4 8.04 12.82 -0.36
C TYR A 4 7.22 11.59 -0.72
N MET A 5 7.43 10.50 0.02
CA MET A 5 6.65 9.29 -0.21
C MET A 5 5.19 9.54 0.09
N LYS A 6 4.89 10.30 1.12
CA LYS A 6 3.52 10.64 1.43
C LYS A 6 2.87 11.42 0.31
N ALA A 7 3.60 12.37 -0.24
CA ALA A 7 3.08 13.18 -1.33
C ALA A 7 2.83 12.34 -2.57
N LEU A 8 3.73 11.42 -2.86
CA LEU A 8 3.56 10.55 -4.00
C LEU A 8 2.38 9.62 -3.82
N GLN A 9 2.27 9.04 -2.64
CA GLN A 9 1.14 8.16 -2.36
C GLN A 9 -0.18 8.89 -2.53
N LYS A 10 -0.26 10.09 -1.99
CA LYS A 10 -1.48 10.86 -2.08
C LYS A 10 -1.86 11.13 -3.53
N ARG A 11 -0.85 11.34 -4.36
CA ARG A 11 -1.08 11.66 -5.75
C ARG A 11 -1.55 10.47 -6.55
N PHE A 12 -1.02 9.29 -6.26
CA PHE A 12 -1.28 8.12 -7.08
C PHE A 12 -2.21 7.10 -6.45
N ASP A 13 -2.51 7.22 -5.17
CA ASP A 13 -3.42 6.30 -4.51
C ASP A 13 -4.83 6.82 -4.67
N ARG A 14 -5.54 6.28 -5.64
CA ARG A 14 -6.90 6.71 -5.91
C ARG A 14 -7.89 5.60 -5.80
N GLN A 15 -7.55 4.57 -5.06
CA GLN A 15 -8.45 3.45 -4.90
C GLN A 15 -9.56 3.81 -3.94
N GLU A 16 -10.77 3.41 -4.32
CA GLU A 16 -11.93 3.64 -3.50
C GLU A 16 -12.70 2.36 -3.38
N TYR A 17 -13.33 2.18 -2.27
CA TYR A 17 -14.11 0.98 -1.99
C TYR A 17 -15.47 1.38 -1.47
N PRO A 18 -16.34 1.90 -2.34
CA PRO A 18 -17.61 2.47 -1.85
C PRO A 18 -18.49 1.46 -1.17
N GLU A 19 -18.52 0.22 -1.64
CA GLU A 19 -19.37 -0.77 -1.02
C GLU A 19 -18.91 -1.11 0.38
N LEU A 20 -17.62 -1.30 0.55
CA LEU A 20 -17.09 -1.58 1.86
C LEU A 20 -17.26 -0.39 2.80
N ALA A 21 -17.06 0.80 2.28
CA ALA A 21 -17.26 2.00 3.08
C ALA A 21 -18.68 2.11 3.57
N GLU A 22 -19.65 1.77 2.72
CA GLU A 22 -21.04 1.78 3.11
C GLU A 22 -21.33 0.75 4.18
N GLN A 23 -20.76 -0.44 4.05
CA GLN A 23 -20.95 -1.47 5.04
C GLN A 23 -20.39 -1.04 6.40
N ILE A 24 -19.25 -0.42 6.39
CA ILE A 24 -18.63 0.06 7.61
C ILE A 24 -19.49 1.13 8.26
N GLU A 25 -19.97 2.04 7.45
CA GLU A 25 -20.81 3.12 7.99
C GLU A 25 -22.11 2.59 8.55
N TYR A 26 -22.72 1.63 7.88
CA TYR A 26 -23.94 1.04 8.36
C TYR A 26 -23.70 0.33 9.70
N ALA A 27 -22.66 -0.47 9.77
CA ALA A 27 -22.34 -1.18 11.00
C ALA A 27 -22.05 -0.22 12.14
N HIS A 28 -21.35 0.87 11.83
CA HIS A 28 -21.03 1.87 12.82
C HIS A 28 -22.30 2.50 13.39
N LYS A 29 -23.24 2.86 12.52
CA LYS A 29 -24.49 3.44 12.96
C LYS A 29 -25.31 2.47 13.80
N GLU A 30 -25.30 1.21 13.40
CA GLU A 30 -26.03 0.21 14.17
C GLU A 30 -25.45 0.06 15.57
N LEU A 31 -24.14 0.03 15.66
CA LEU A 31 -23.50 -0.07 16.96
C LEU A 31 -23.81 1.13 17.84
N LEU A 32 -23.81 2.32 17.25
CA LEU A 32 -24.04 3.52 18.03
C LEU A 32 -25.42 3.57 18.64
N ARG A 33 -26.40 2.94 17.99
CA ARG A 33 -27.76 2.99 18.47
C ARG A 33 -27.91 2.43 19.88
N ASN A 34 -27.16 1.40 20.18
CA ASN A 34 -27.31 0.70 21.44
C ASN A 34 -26.20 0.98 22.42
N MET A 35 -25.44 2.02 22.22
CA MET A 35 -24.32 2.31 23.09
C MET A 35 -24.58 3.52 23.94
N ASP A 36 -24.10 3.47 25.19
CA ASP A 36 -24.11 4.63 26.04
C ASP A 36 -22.93 5.53 25.70
N ALA A 37 -22.79 6.63 26.42
CA ALA A 37 -21.74 7.59 26.12
C ALA A 37 -20.36 7.00 26.27
N ALA A 38 -20.17 6.17 27.30
CA ALA A 38 -18.86 5.55 27.53
C ALA A 38 -18.51 4.59 26.40
N GLY A 39 -19.49 3.81 25.97
CA GLY A 39 -19.27 2.87 24.88
C GLY A 39 -18.94 3.57 23.58
N ARG A 40 -19.65 4.66 23.29
CA ARG A 40 -19.37 5.43 22.10
C ARG A 40 -17.97 5.99 22.08
N LYS A 41 -17.51 6.43 23.25
CA LYS A 41 -16.16 6.97 23.34
C LYS A 41 -15.13 5.90 23.08
N LYS A 42 -15.36 4.70 23.64
CA LYS A 42 -14.43 3.60 23.41
C LYS A 42 -14.40 3.18 21.94
N LEU A 43 -15.57 3.14 21.33
CA LEU A 43 -15.64 2.79 19.92
C LEU A 43 -14.90 3.81 19.08
N LEU A 44 -15.07 5.08 19.40
CA LEU A 44 -14.39 6.13 18.64
C LEU A 44 -12.88 5.99 18.74
N ARG A 45 -12.39 5.66 19.93
CA ARG A 45 -10.95 5.46 20.09
C ARG A 45 -10.46 4.29 19.27
N LEU A 46 -11.24 3.22 19.22
CA LEU A 46 -10.87 2.08 18.41
C LEU A 46 -10.82 2.45 16.92
N LEU A 47 -11.81 3.17 16.46
CA LEU A 47 -11.85 3.57 15.07
C LEU A 47 -10.69 4.49 14.71
N ASP A 48 -10.38 5.42 15.61
CA ASP A 48 -9.26 6.32 15.38
C ASP A 48 -7.96 5.54 15.28
N ALA A 49 -7.78 4.58 16.19
CA ALA A 49 -6.57 3.77 16.16
C ALA A 49 -6.48 2.93 14.89
N GLN A 50 -7.60 2.37 14.49
CA GLN A 50 -7.60 1.58 13.26
C GLN A 50 -7.33 2.43 12.04
N ASN A 51 -7.87 3.63 11.99
CA ASN A 51 -7.59 4.53 10.89
C ASN A 51 -6.12 4.91 10.84
N ALA A 52 -5.54 5.17 12.00
CA ALA A 52 -4.12 5.50 12.04
C ALA A 52 -3.29 4.32 11.56
N LEU A 53 -3.65 3.11 11.97
CA LEU A 53 -2.95 1.93 11.52
C LEU A 53 -3.07 1.76 10.02
N LEU A 54 -4.26 1.97 9.49
CA LEU A 54 -4.48 1.82 8.06
C LEU A 54 -3.66 2.81 7.26
N VAL A 55 -3.63 4.05 7.71
CA VAL A 55 -2.86 5.09 7.02
C VAL A 55 -1.39 4.72 7.00
N GLU A 56 -0.87 4.28 8.15
CA GLU A 56 0.53 3.90 8.25
C GLU A 56 0.83 2.68 7.39
N ALA A 57 -0.04 1.69 7.43
CA ALA A 57 0.18 0.47 6.66
C ALA A 57 0.18 0.76 5.16
N LYS A 58 -0.72 1.62 4.72
CA LYS A 58 -0.77 1.97 3.30
C LYS A 58 0.49 2.71 2.88
N LEU A 59 0.96 3.63 3.71
CA LEU A 59 2.15 4.36 3.38
C LEU A 59 3.37 3.45 3.34
N MET A 60 3.47 2.54 4.30
CA MET A 60 4.60 1.62 4.33
C MET A 60 4.59 0.69 3.13
N SER A 61 3.41 0.21 2.76
CA SER A 61 3.30 -0.68 1.60
C SER A 61 3.65 0.06 0.33
N PHE A 62 3.18 1.29 0.19
CA PHE A 62 3.49 2.08 -0.98
C PHE A 62 5.00 2.33 -1.07
N THR A 63 5.60 2.70 0.05
CA THR A 63 7.02 2.98 0.08
C THR A 63 7.84 1.74 -0.25
N ALA A 64 7.44 0.60 0.31
CA ALA A 64 8.16 -0.65 0.05
C ALA A 64 8.08 -1.02 -1.43
N GLY A 65 6.89 -0.86 -2.01
CA GLY A 65 6.73 -1.14 -3.43
C GLY A 65 7.57 -0.22 -4.31
N PHE A 66 7.60 1.06 -3.94
CA PHE A 66 8.38 2.02 -4.69
C PHE A 66 9.87 1.68 -4.62
N LYS A 67 10.35 1.33 -3.42
CA LYS A 67 11.76 0.99 -3.26
C LYS A 67 12.11 -0.27 -4.02
N LEU A 68 11.21 -1.23 -4.01
CA LEU A 68 11.45 -2.45 -4.76
C LEU A 68 11.55 -2.17 -6.25
N ALA A 69 10.61 -1.41 -6.77
CA ALA A 69 10.61 -1.09 -8.19
C ALA A 69 11.84 -0.29 -8.57
N TRP A 70 12.23 0.65 -7.70
CA TRP A 70 13.42 1.46 -7.97
C TRP A 70 14.66 0.61 -7.96
N GLY A 71 14.76 -0.33 -7.01
CA GLY A 71 15.89 -1.23 -6.95
C GLY A 71 16.02 -2.09 -8.19
N MET A 72 14.89 -2.59 -8.66
CA MET A 72 14.90 -3.40 -9.86
C MET A 72 15.31 -2.57 -11.07
N ALA A 73 14.81 -1.36 -11.17
CA ALA A 73 15.18 -0.50 -12.28
C ALA A 73 16.67 -0.18 -12.26
N LYS A 74 17.20 0.04 -11.07
CA LYS A 74 18.61 0.34 -10.95
C LYS A 74 19.46 -0.84 -11.34
N GLU A 75 19.05 -2.01 -11.01
CA GLU A 75 19.80 -3.20 -11.37
C GLU A 75 19.84 -3.37 -12.87
N LEU A 76 18.72 -3.15 -13.53
CA LEU A 76 18.68 -3.21 -14.97
C LEU A 76 19.58 -2.17 -15.59
N GLU A 77 19.60 -1.00 -15.00
CA GLU A 77 20.44 0.06 -15.46
C GLU A 77 21.91 -0.27 -15.29
N THR A 78 22.25 -0.82 -14.17
CA THR A 78 23.61 -1.14 -13.85
C THR A 78 24.16 -2.18 -14.80
N ASP A 79 23.41 -3.17 -15.09
CA ASP A 79 23.83 -4.16 -16.01
C ASP A 79 23.99 -3.52 -17.38
N GLY A 80 23.25 -2.50 -17.62
CA GLY A 80 23.48 -1.66 -18.77
C GLY A 80 23.37 -2.32 -20.09
N LEU A 81 23.22 -3.58 -20.07
CA LEU A 81 23.21 -4.29 -21.26
C LEU A 81 21.86 -4.75 -21.61
N TYR A 82 20.91 -4.48 -20.82
CA TYR A 82 19.65 -4.98 -21.12
C TYR A 82 18.90 -4.04 -21.99
N SER A 83 18.68 -4.46 -23.21
CA SER A 83 17.52 -3.95 -23.88
C SER A 83 16.44 -4.90 -23.48
N PHE A 84 15.25 -4.57 -23.77
CA PHE A 84 14.16 -5.41 -23.37
C PHE A 84 14.22 -6.77 -24.04
N GLU A 85 14.62 -6.80 -25.29
CA GLU A 85 14.75 -8.07 -25.99
C GLU A 85 15.86 -8.90 -25.40
N GLN A 86 16.96 -8.27 -25.11
CA GLN A 86 18.08 -9.00 -24.55
C GLN A 86 17.73 -9.58 -23.20
N GLU A 87 16.99 -8.82 -22.42
CA GLU A 87 16.56 -9.31 -21.15
C GLU A 87 15.70 -10.53 -21.29
N GLU A 88 14.78 -10.53 -22.21
CA GLU A 88 13.94 -11.68 -22.43
C GLU A 88 14.75 -12.90 -22.79
N GLU A 89 15.68 -12.73 -23.67
CA GLU A 89 16.50 -13.85 -24.05
C GLU A 89 17.28 -14.42 -22.89
N GLU A 90 17.83 -13.57 -22.10
CA GLU A 90 18.64 -14.04 -21.00
C GLU A 90 17.80 -14.67 -19.90
N HIS A 91 16.64 -14.15 -19.66
CA HIS A 91 15.79 -14.75 -18.66
C HIS A 91 15.29 -16.10 -19.08
N ILE A 92 15.10 -16.28 -20.34
CA ILE A 92 14.71 -17.58 -20.81
C ILE A 92 15.83 -18.56 -20.64
N CYS A 93 17.05 -18.10 -20.85
CA CYS A 93 18.20 -18.98 -20.73
C CYS A 93 18.60 -19.24 -19.28
N HIS A 94 18.43 -18.28 -18.43
CA HIS A 94 18.88 -18.41 -17.05
C HIS A 94 17.78 -18.19 -16.12
N PRO A 95 16.77 -18.93 -16.20
CA PRO A 95 15.60 -18.61 -15.44
C PRO A 95 15.86 -18.52 -14.02
N ALA A 96 16.57 -19.32 -13.47
CA ALA A 96 16.61 -19.28 -12.09
C ALA A 96 17.83 -18.87 -11.60
N GLU A 97 18.82 -18.86 -12.29
CA GLU A 97 19.95 -18.53 -11.69
C GLU A 97 20.03 -17.34 -11.22
N GLN A 98 19.53 -16.86 -11.42
CA GLN A 98 19.67 -15.76 -10.87
C GLN A 98 19.03 -15.37 -9.91
N GLU A 99 18.92 -15.90 -9.65
CA GLU A 99 18.42 -15.63 -8.93
C GLU A 99 18.20 -14.92 -8.46
N VAL A 100 18.49 -14.80 -8.80
CA VAL A 100 18.28 -14.08 -8.49
C VAL A 100 17.80 -13.78 -8.06
#